data_875a8c82994378b5295c25924b7644e5
#
_entry.id   875a8c82994378b5295c25924b7644e5
#
_cell.length_a   1.000
_cell.length_b   1.000
_cell.length_c   1.000
_cell.angle_alpha   90.00
_cell.angle_beta   90.00
_cell.angle_gamma   90.00
#
_symmetry.space_group_name_H-M   'P 1'
#
loop_
_entity.id
_entity.type
_entity.pdbx_description
1 polymer ?
#
loop_
_entity_poly.entity_id
_entity_poly.type
_entity_poly.pdbx_seq_one_letter_code
_entity_poly.pdbx_strand_id
1 'polypeptide(L)'
;MNLNFVRRLGLSLLASGFAVTLLGQDLIARQAPVDRRLRAVDSIAIQRAVERDILIDPSAEIYNSWVTTKAHPYRSEEVPDSFVIDLRGFAMPTPSRQVTSRFGYRPAFRRMHKGLDIKVYTGDTIVSAFDGKVRVVRYDAGGYGNYVVIRHTNGLETIYGHLSKQLVSIDQEVKAGEPIGLGGNTGRTFGSHLHFETRLAGEPINPEFLFNFPAQDV
;
A
#
# COMPACT_ATOMS: atom_id res chain seq x y z
N MET A 1 1.84 -0.22 22.16
CA MET A 1 0.72 0.43 21.44
C MET A 1 0.35 1.70 22.20
N ASN A 2 0.47 2.87 21.57
CA ASN A 2 0.31 4.13 22.28
C ASN A 2 -1.20 4.46 22.37
N LEU A 3 -1.78 4.36 23.57
CA LEU A 3 -3.22 4.58 23.84
C LEU A 3 -3.74 5.92 23.29
N ASN A 4 -2.85 6.90 23.10
CA ASN A 4 -3.18 8.22 22.59
C ASN A 4 -3.48 8.25 21.07
N PHE A 5 -2.95 7.30 20.31
CA PHE A 5 -3.19 7.21 18.88
C PHE A 5 -4.59 6.60 18.58
N VAL A 6 -4.94 5.55 19.29
CA VAL A 6 -6.28 4.93 19.20
C VAL A 6 -7.38 5.95 19.57
N ARG A 7 -7.12 6.80 20.57
CA ARG A 7 -8.04 7.89 20.92
C ARG A 7 -8.20 8.94 19.82
N ARG A 8 -7.13 9.27 19.07
CA ARG A 8 -7.22 10.27 17.98
C ARG A 8 -7.97 9.72 16.77
N LEU A 9 -7.76 8.46 16.37
CA LEU A 9 -8.54 7.82 15.29
C LEU A 9 -10.00 7.63 15.69
N GLY A 10 -10.26 7.13 16.89
CA GLY A 10 -11.62 6.97 17.41
C GLY A 10 -12.38 8.30 17.51
N LEU A 11 -11.70 9.39 17.91
CA LEU A 11 -12.35 10.71 17.99
C LEU A 11 -12.62 11.32 16.61
N SER A 12 -11.75 11.13 15.61
CA SER A 12 -11.98 11.66 14.26
C SER A 12 -13.08 10.92 13.52
N LEU A 13 -13.19 9.61 13.68
CA LEU A 13 -14.31 8.81 13.16
C LEU A 13 -15.63 9.13 13.89
N LEU A 14 -15.57 9.34 15.20
CA LEU A 14 -16.74 9.76 15.99
C LEU A 14 -17.16 11.19 15.61
N ALA A 15 -16.22 12.12 15.39
CA ALA A 15 -16.55 13.50 15.01
C ALA A 15 -17.16 13.57 13.60
N SER A 16 -16.65 12.81 12.63
CA SER A 16 -17.23 12.75 11.27
C SER A 16 -18.56 11.98 11.24
N GLY A 17 -18.66 10.89 11.99
CA GLY A 17 -19.92 10.15 12.15
C GLY A 17 -21.00 10.96 12.90
N PHE A 18 -20.60 11.75 13.90
CA PHE A 18 -21.52 12.60 14.66
C PHE A 18 -22.07 13.76 13.82
N ALA A 19 -21.25 14.36 12.96
CA ALA A 19 -21.72 15.43 12.06
C ALA A 19 -22.71 14.92 11.01
N VAL A 20 -22.47 13.73 10.46
CA VAL A 20 -23.41 13.09 9.51
C VAL A 20 -24.69 12.62 10.21
N THR A 21 -24.59 12.12 11.44
CA THR A 21 -25.77 11.70 12.23
C THR A 21 -26.61 12.89 12.67
N LEU A 22 -26.02 14.03 13.04
CA LEU A 22 -26.80 15.22 13.42
C LEU A 22 -27.55 15.81 12.21
N LEU A 23 -26.91 15.89 11.05
CA LEU A 23 -27.57 16.35 9.82
C LEU A 23 -28.65 15.36 9.33
N GLY A 24 -28.40 14.07 9.48
CA GLY A 24 -29.37 13.02 9.18
C GLY A 24 -30.55 12.98 10.15
N GLN A 25 -30.30 13.22 11.43
CA GLN A 25 -31.35 13.25 12.45
C GLN A 25 -32.29 14.45 12.30
N ASP A 26 -31.77 15.62 11.93
CA ASP A 26 -32.59 16.79 11.66
C ASP A 26 -33.48 16.64 10.40
N LEU A 27 -33.01 15.89 9.41
CA LEU A 27 -33.80 15.59 8.21
C LEU A 27 -34.84 14.49 8.46
N ILE A 28 -34.51 13.47 9.27
CA ILE A 28 -35.42 12.36 9.61
C ILE A 28 -36.46 12.82 10.62
N ALA A 29 -36.09 13.67 11.59
CA ALA A 29 -37.03 14.18 12.63
C ALA A 29 -38.16 15.02 12.05
N ARG A 30 -38.04 15.50 10.83
CA ARG A 30 -39.08 16.27 10.14
C ARG A 30 -40.06 15.41 9.30
N GLN A 31 -39.72 14.14 9.03
CA GLN A 31 -40.47 13.31 8.07
C GLN A 31 -40.92 11.92 8.57
N ALA A 32 -40.45 11.45 9.71
CA ALA A 32 -40.82 10.14 10.24
C ALA A 32 -41.13 10.16 11.76
N PRO A 33 -42.07 9.33 12.28
CA PRO A 33 -42.18 9.14 13.71
C PRO A 33 -40.87 8.58 14.25
N VAL A 34 -40.26 9.31 15.16
CA VAL A 34 -38.97 8.94 15.78
C VAL A 34 -39.10 7.57 16.43
N ASP A 35 -38.55 6.54 15.85
CA ASP A 35 -38.38 5.26 16.49
C ASP A 35 -37.37 5.43 17.65
N ARG A 36 -37.91 5.57 18.87
CA ARG A 36 -37.11 5.67 20.11
C ARG A 36 -36.23 4.44 20.38
N ARG A 37 -36.20 3.46 19.49
CA ARG A 37 -35.33 2.27 19.54
C ARG A 37 -33.98 2.44 18.83
N LEU A 38 -33.71 3.56 18.18
CA LEU A 38 -32.35 3.92 17.81
C LEU A 38 -31.59 4.22 19.11
N ARG A 39 -31.11 3.16 19.75
CA ARG A 39 -30.24 3.25 20.92
C ARG A 39 -29.03 4.06 20.57
N ALA A 40 -28.55 4.83 21.53
CA ALA A 40 -27.25 5.47 21.44
C ALA A 40 -26.27 4.46 20.87
N VAL A 41 -25.56 4.87 19.81
CA VAL A 41 -24.57 4.03 19.16
C VAL A 41 -23.63 3.53 20.24
N ASP A 42 -23.54 2.22 20.42
CA ASP A 42 -22.68 1.63 21.44
C ASP A 42 -21.23 1.91 21.05
N SER A 43 -20.68 2.97 21.64
CA SER A 43 -19.30 3.42 21.39
C SER A 43 -18.28 2.31 21.70
N ILE A 44 -18.60 1.42 22.64
CA ILE A 44 -17.76 0.28 23.00
C ILE A 44 -17.81 -0.78 21.89
N ALA A 45 -18.98 -1.05 21.32
CA ALA A 45 -19.10 -1.99 20.21
C ALA A 45 -18.38 -1.49 18.96
N ILE A 46 -18.45 -0.18 18.65
CA ILE A 46 -17.69 0.43 17.56
C ILE A 46 -16.20 0.33 17.84
N GLN A 47 -15.75 0.68 19.05
CA GLN A 47 -14.33 0.60 19.40
C GLN A 47 -13.80 -0.83 19.26
N ARG A 48 -14.54 -1.84 19.73
CA ARG A 48 -14.18 -3.26 19.56
C ARG A 48 -14.17 -3.71 18.10
N ALA A 49 -15.06 -3.18 17.26
CA ALA A 49 -15.08 -3.46 15.84
C ALA A 49 -13.84 -2.87 15.16
N VAL A 50 -13.51 -1.61 15.45
CA VAL A 50 -12.30 -0.93 14.94
C VAL A 50 -11.04 -1.66 15.40
N GLU A 51 -10.92 -2.01 16.69
CA GLU A 51 -9.78 -2.77 17.21
C GLU A 51 -9.63 -4.14 16.53
N ARG A 52 -10.75 -4.82 16.25
CA ARG A 52 -10.76 -6.09 15.52
C ARG A 52 -10.31 -5.92 14.07
N ASP A 53 -10.79 -4.88 13.38
CA ASP A 53 -10.44 -4.60 11.99
C ASP A 53 -8.95 -4.26 11.87
N ILE A 54 -8.39 -3.52 12.82
CA ILE A 54 -6.95 -3.23 12.91
C ILE A 54 -6.12 -4.52 13.13
N LEU A 55 -6.62 -5.46 13.95
CA LEU A 55 -5.95 -6.75 14.17
C LEU A 55 -5.97 -7.64 12.91
N ILE A 56 -6.98 -7.50 12.06
CA ILE A 56 -7.11 -8.23 10.80
C ILE A 56 -6.35 -7.55 9.68
N ASP A 57 -6.38 -6.22 9.63
CA ASP A 57 -5.70 -5.40 8.64
C ASP A 57 -4.92 -4.25 9.30
N PRO A 58 -3.65 -4.49 9.70
CA PRO A 58 -2.79 -3.46 10.25
C PRO A 58 -2.58 -2.25 9.34
N SER A 59 -2.82 -2.37 8.04
CA SER A 59 -2.71 -1.23 7.11
C SER A 59 -3.73 -0.14 7.42
N ALA A 60 -4.86 -0.47 8.04
CA ALA A 60 -5.89 0.49 8.44
C ALA A 60 -5.39 1.50 9.50
N GLU A 61 -4.36 1.17 10.27
CA GLU A 61 -3.72 2.12 11.21
C GLU A 61 -2.93 3.21 10.50
N ILE A 62 -2.42 2.92 9.29
CA ILE A 62 -1.49 3.79 8.58
C ILE A 62 -2.23 4.62 7.53
N TYR A 63 -3.16 3.99 6.82
CA TYR A 63 -3.76 4.58 5.63
C TYR A 63 -5.20 5.01 5.88
N ASN A 64 -5.42 6.31 5.87
CA ASN A 64 -6.75 6.94 6.02
C ASN A 64 -7.46 7.18 4.67
N SER A 65 -6.82 6.85 3.54
CA SER A 65 -7.36 7.12 2.21
C SER A 65 -7.01 6.02 1.19
N TRP A 66 -7.88 5.87 0.20
CA TRP A 66 -7.71 4.94 -0.93
C TRP A 66 -7.62 5.72 -2.23
N VAL A 67 -6.41 6.21 -2.57
CA VAL A 67 -6.18 7.03 -3.77
C VAL A 67 -5.60 6.16 -4.88
N THR A 68 -6.35 6.01 -5.97
CA THR A 68 -6.01 5.14 -7.11
C THR A 68 -5.31 5.88 -8.26
N THR A 69 -5.19 7.21 -8.16
CA THR A 69 -4.70 8.06 -9.25
C THR A 69 -3.22 8.36 -9.20
N LYS A 70 -2.56 8.13 -8.06
CA LYS A 70 -1.15 8.45 -7.81
C LYS A 70 -0.45 7.31 -7.08
N ALA A 71 0.82 7.05 -7.44
CA ALA A 71 1.65 6.11 -6.70
C ALA A 71 1.92 6.60 -5.26
N HIS A 72 2.13 7.90 -5.08
CA HIS A 72 2.49 8.54 -3.80
C HIS A 72 1.50 9.65 -3.44
N PRO A 73 0.33 9.32 -2.86
CA PRO A 73 -0.66 10.32 -2.47
C PRO A 73 -0.43 10.87 -1.05
N TYR A 74 0.46 10.26 -0.26
CA TYR A 74 0.62 10.52 1.18
C TYR A 74 1.52 11.72 1.46
N ARG A 75 1.34 12.31 2.65
CA ARG A 75 2.20 13.34 3.23
C ARG A 75 3.09 12.70 4.29
N SER A 76 4.31 13.21 4.47
CA SER A 76 5.28 12.71 5.46
C SER A 76 4.78 12.73 6.91
N GLU A 77 3.80 13.57 7.20
CA GLU A 77 3.17 13.71 8.54
C GLU A 77 2.32 12.49 8.94
N GLU A 78 2.04 11.58 8.00
CA GLU A 78 1.22 10.38 8.22
C GLU A 78 2.06 9.15 8.59
N VAL A 79 3.38 9.26 8.58
CA VAL A 79 4.28 8.14 8.92
C VAL A 79 4.32 7.97 10.44
N PRO A 80 4.00 6.78 10.98
CA PRO A 80 4.10 6.53 12.41
C PRO A 80 5.58 6.48 12.87
N ASP A 81 5.84 6.89 14.12
CA ASP A 81 7.19 6.83 14.72
C ASP A 81 7.75 5.41 14.78
N SER A 82 6.88 4.40 14.91
CA SER A 82 7.24 2.99 14.87
C SER A 82 6.07 2.15 14.37
N PHE A 83 6.37 1.12 13.60
CA PHE A 83 5.38 0.17 13.10
C PHE A 83 6.01 -1.23 12.97
N VAL A 84 5.28 -2.25 13.39
CA VAL A 84 5.71 -3.65 13.27
C VAL A 84 5.17 -4.22 11.98
N ILE A 85 6.07 -4.58 11.06
CA ILE A 85 5.71 -5.18 9.78
C ILE A 85 5.85 -6.69 9.87
N ASP A 86 4.76 -7.43 9.63
CA ASP A 86 4.81 -8.88 9.51
C ASP A 86 5.30 -9.25 8.09
N LEU A 87 6.45 -9.91 8.01
CA LEU A 87 7.06 -10.34 6.75
C LEU A 87 6.78 -11.81 6.40
N ARG A 88 5.98 -12.52 7.21
CA ARG A 88 5.58 -13.91 6.91
C ARG A 88 4.75 -13.95 5.63
N GLY A 89 4.91 -15.01 4.86
CA GLY A 89 4.21 -15.17 3.59
C GLY A 89 4.79 -14.37 2.42
N PHE A 90 5.99 -13.79 2.58
CA PHE A 90 6.67 -13.12 1.46
C PHE A 90 6.89 -14.06 0.27
N ALA A 91 6.46 -13.64 -0.91
CA ALA A 91 6.79 -14.25 -2.18
C ALA A 91 7.76 -13.37 -2.96
N MET A 92 8.84 -13.96 -3.48
CA MET A 92 9.78 -13.24 -4.33
C MET A 92 9.08 -12.77 -5.61
N PRO A 93 9.07 -11.46 -5.92
CA PRO A 93 8.26 -10.92 -7.01
C PRO A 93 8.74 -11.30 -8.42
N THR A 94 9.93 -11.88 -8.53
CA THR A 94 10.59 -12.20 -9.79
C THR A 94 11.16 -13.62 -9.79
N PRO A 95 11.29 -14.27 -10.96
CA PRO A 95 12.00 -15.53 -11.08
C PRO A 95 13.49 -15.43 -10.70
N SER A 96 14.10 -14.29 -11.02
CA SER A 96 15.50 -13.98 -10.70
C SER A 96 15.60 -13.22 -9.38
N ARG A 97 16.68 -13.45 -8.63
CA ARG A 97 17.04 -12.66 -7.44
C ARG A 97 18.22 -11.71 -7.70
N GLN A 98 18.67 -11.62 -8.95
CA GLN A 98 19.81 -10.79 -9.30
C GLN A 98 19.44 -9.31 -9.26
N VAL A 99 19.99 -8.58 -8.28
CA VAL A 99 19.84 -7.12 -8.18
C VAL A 99 20.82 -6.46 -9.14
N THR A 100 20.31 -5.67 -10.07
CA THR A 100 21.13 -4.90 -11.05
C THR A 100 21.40 -3.48 -10.59
N SER A 101 20.56 -2.93 -9.70
CA SER A 101 20.79 -1.65 -9.07
C SER A 101 20.11 -1.55 -7.72
N ARG A 102 20.86 -1.10 -6.72
CA ARG A 102 20.45 -1.05 -5.32
C ARG A 102 19.72 0.24 -4.96
N PHE A 103 19.00 0.19 -3.86
CA PHE A 103 18.41 1.35 -3.20
C PHE A 103 19.52 2.34 -2.79
N GLY A 104 19.24 3.65 -2.91
CA GLY A 104 20.13 4.68 -2.41
C GLY A 104 20.46 5.77 -3.44
N TYR A 105 21.34 6.69 -3.04
CA TYR A 105 21.73 7.81 -3.90
C TYR A 105 22.63 7.35 -5.04
N ARG A 106 22.28 7.72 -6.27
CA ARG A 106 23.01 7.41 -7.51
C ARG A 106 23.76 8.67 -7.98
N PRO A 107 25.07 8.81 -7.73
CA PRO A 107 25.84 10.01 -8.10
C PRO A 107 25.79 10.33 -9.59
N ALA A 108 25.90 9.32 -10.44
CA ALA A 108 25.86 9.46 -11.90
C ALA A 108 24.55 10.09 -12.42
N PHE A 109 23.45 9.91 -11.71
CA PHE A 109 22.13 10.44 -12.05
C PHE A 109 21.67 11.58 -11.14
N ARG A 110 22.47 11.93 -10.12
CA ARG A 110 22.20 12.96 -9.11
C ARG A 110 20.81 12.82 -8.48
N ARG A 111 20.36 11.59 -8.23
CA ARG A 111 19.03 11.28 -7.69
C ARG A 111 19.03 10.06 -6.78
N MET A 112 18.02 10.01 -5.91
CA MET A 112 17.74 8.85 -5.06
C MET A 112 17.06 7.75 -5.88
N HIS A 113 17.52 6.52 -5.77
CA HIS A 113 16.84 5.31 -6.20
C HIS A 113 15.99 4.78 -5.05
N LYS A 114 14.69 4.77 -5.21
CA LYS A 114 13.73 4.48 -4.13
C LYS A 114 13.33 3.01 -4.05
N GLY A 115 13.98 2.14 -4.80
CA GLY A 115 13.71 0.70 -4.85
C GLY A 115 14.93 -0.10 -5.25
N LEU A 116 14.70 -1.35 -5.65
CA LEU A 116 15.68 -2.23 -6.27
C LEU A 116 15.32 -2.42 -7.75
N ASP A 117 16.33 -2.45 -8.60
CA ASP A 117 16.16 -2.95 -9.96
C ASP A 117 16.62 -4.41 -9.98
N ILE A 118 15.69 -5.32 -10.31
CA ILE A 118 15.91 -6.77 -10.31
C ILE A 118 15.86 -7.24 -11.76
N LYS A 119 16.87 -8.02 -12.16
CA LYS A 119 16.95 -8.54 -13.53
C LYS A 119 15.75 -9.42 -13.87
N VAL A 120 15.07 -9.07 -14.95
CA VAL A 120 14.04 -9.89 -15.58
C VAL A 120 14.13 -9.75 -17.10
N TYR A 121 13.60 -10.72 -17.82
CA TYR A 121 13.39 -10.60 -19.26
C TYR A 121 11.98 -10.09 -19.54
N THR A 122 11.79 -9.47 -20.69
CA THR A 122 10.44 -9.08 -21.14
C THR A 122 9.58 -10.32 -21.30
N GLY A 123 8.45 -10.34 -20.58
CA GLY A 123 7.55 -11.47 -20.54
C GLY A 123 7.67 -12.36 -19.30
N ASP A 124 8.74 -12.22 -18.49
CA ASP A 124 8.84 -12.94 -17.22
C ASP A 124 7.67 -12.59 -16.30
N THR A 125 7.11 -13.59 -15.64
CA THR A 125 5.99 -13.38 -14.72
C THR A 125 6.44 -12.64 -13.48
N ILE A 126 5.74 -11.54 -13.18
CA ILE A 126 5.89 -10.77 -11.96
C ILE A 126 4.71 -11.08 -11.04
N VAL A 127 5.01 -11.37 -9.77
CA VAL A 127 4.01 -11.79 -8.78
C VAL A 127 3.92 -10.82 -7.62
N SER A 128 2.79 -10.84 -6.90
CA SER A 128 2.60 -10.05 -5.67
C SER A 128 3.51 -10.55 -4.56
N ALA A 129 4.17 -9.62 -3.84
CA ALA A 129 5.07 -9.95 -2.74
C ALA A 129 4.34 -10.46 -1.49
N PHE A 130 3.11 -10.02 -1.24
CA PHE A 130 2.25 -10.42 -0.12
C PHE A 130 0.78 -10.45 -0.56
N ASP A 131 -0.09 -10.97 0.30
CA ASP A 131 -1.53 -10.78 0.20
C ASP A 131 -1.85 -9.30 0.27
N GLY A 132 -2.81 -8.84 -0.55
CA GLY A 132 -3.17 -7.43 -0.54
C GLY A 132 -4.22 -7.06 -1.57
N LYS A 133 -4.43 -5.75 -1.73
CA LYS A 133 -5.38 -5.17 -2.66
C LYS A 133 -4.68 -4.20 -3.62
N VAL A 134 -4.95 -4.35 -4.90
CA VAL A 134 -4.38 -3.51 -5.96
C VAL A 134 -4.94 -2.11 -5.86
N ARG A 135 -4.07 -1.13 -5.58
CA ARG A 135 -4.47 0.28 -5.43
C ARG A 135 -4.32 1.08 -6.72
N VAL A 136 -3.24 0.84 -7.47
CA VAL A 136 -2.97 1.58 -8.71
C VAL A 136 -2.57 0.62 -9.82
N VAL A 137 -3.16 0.83 -11.02
CA VAL A 137 -2.75 0.21 -12.28
C VAL A 137 -2.70 1.32 -13.31
N ARG A 138 -1.49 1.79 -13.69
CA ARG A 138 -1.33 2.96 -14.56
C ARG A 138 -0.06 2.88 -15.41
N TYR A 139 0.05 3.87 -16.31
CA TYR A 139 1.24 4.13 -17.12
C TYR A 139 1.81 5.50 -16.82
N ASP A 140 3.13 5.58 -16.59
CA ASP A 140 3.91 6.81 -16.41
C ASP A 140 5.11 6.80 -17.35
N ALA A 141 5.03 7.52 -18.46
CA ALA A 141 6.07 7.55 -19.48
C ALA A 141 7.40 8.11 -18.98
N GLY A 142 7.37 9.07 -18.06
CA GLY A 142 8.54 9.75 -17.50
C GLY A 142 9.18 9.06 -16.30
N GLY A 143 8.56 8.01 -15.77
CA GLY A 143 8.96 7.31 -14.57
C GLY A 143 8.79 5.80 -14.67
N TYR A 144 7.81 5.27 -13.95
CA TYR A 144 7.61 3.83 -13.74
C TYR A 144 7.22 3.02 -14.98
N GLY A 145 6.84 3.65 -16.12
CA GLY A 145 6.24 2.94 -17.25
C GLY A 145 4.87 2.35 -16.86
N ASN A 146 4.57 1.13 -17.33
CA ASN A 146 3.45 0.38 -16.79
C ASN A 146 3.81 -0.05 -15.37
N TYR A 147 2.97 0.28 -14.40
CA TYR A 147 3.22 -0.05 -13.02
C TYR A 147 1.96 -0.44 -12.26
N VAL A 148 2.16 -1.23 -11.23
CA VAL A 148 1.12 -1.66 -10.28
C VAL A 148 1.57 -1.25 -8.88
N VAL A 149 0.64 -0.76 -8.06
CA VAL A 149 0.83 -0.55 -6.62
C VAL A 149 -0.16 -1.42 -5.87
N ILE A 150 0.35 -2.18 -4.92
CA ILE A 150 -0.45 -3.06 -4.06
C ILE A 150 -0.28 -2.59 -2.62
N ARG A 151 -1.40 -2.41 -1.91
CA ARG A 151 -1.42 -2.24 -0.46
C ARG A 151 -1.64 -3.59 0.18
N HIS A 152 -0.77 -3.92 1.13
CA HIS A 152 -0.76 -5.19 1.83
C HIS A 152 -1.34 -5.05 3.24
N THR A 153 -1.95 -6.11 3.74
CA THR A 153 -2.53 -6.14 5.09
C THR A 153 -1.50 -5.92 6.20
N ASN A 154 -0.21 -6.21 5.93
CA ASN A 154 0.90 -5.94 6.86
C ASN A 154 1.35 -4.47 6.94
N GLY A 155 0.66 -3.56 6.28
CA GLY A 155 0.95 -2.12 6.29
C GLY A 155 1.93 -1.65 5.21
N LEU A 156 2.57 -2.54 4.46
CA LEU A 156 3.42 -2.14 3.33
C LEU A 156 2.59 -1.80 2.10
N GLU A 157 3.09 -0.88 1.29
CA GLU A 157 2.78 -0.80 -0.13
C GLU A 157 3.99 -1.24 -0.95
N THR A 158 3.74 -2.02 -2.02
CA THR A 158 4.77 -2.38 -3.00
C THR A 158 4.45 -1.80 -4.36
N ILE A 159 5.50 -1.40 -5.09
CA ILE A 159 5.42 -0.87 -6.45
C ILE A 159 6.21 -1.77 -7.38
N TYR A 160 5.57 -2.13 -8.50
CA TYR A 160 6.13 -2.96 -9.55
C TYR A 160 6.16 -2.14 -10.84
N GLY A 161 7.33 -1.62 -11.21
CA GLY A 161 7.52 -0.74 -12.36
C GLY A 161 8.15 -1.42 -13.57
N HIS A 162 8.13 -0.70 -14.69
CA HIS A 162 8.69 -1.06 -16.00
C HIS A 162 8.08 -2.30 -16.64
N LEU A 163 6.84 -2.67 -16.24
CA LEU A 163 6.13 -3.84 -16.78
C LEU A 163 5.87 -3.70 -18.28
N SER A 164 5.91 -4.82 -19.01
CA SER A 164 5.41 -4.86 -20.38
C SER A 164 3.88 -4.93 -20.42
N LYS A 165 3.27 -5.59 -19.43
CA LYS A 165 1.82 -5.75 -19.29
C LYS A 165 1.42 -5.85 -17.83
N GLN A 166 0.32 -5.21 -17.47
CA GLN A 166 -0.38 -5.39 -16.19
C GLN A 166 -1.45 -6.47 -16.38
N LEU A 167 -1.58 -7.39 -15.42
CA LEU A 167 -2.52 -8.53 -15.47
C LEU A 167 -3.67 -8.39 -14.47
N VAL A 168 -3.67 -7.33 -13.67
CA VAL A 168 -4.62 -7.08 -12.60
C VAL A 168 -5.36 -5.75 -12.82
N SER A 169 -6.47 -5.57 -12.12
CA SER A 169 -7.27 -4.36 -12.12
C SER A 169 -7.22 -3.66 -10.76
N ILE A 170 -7.52 -2.35 -10.74
CA ILE A 170 -7.72 -1.59 -9.50
C ILE A 170 -8.81 -2.29 -8.66
N ASP A 171 -8.62 -2.29 -7.34
CA ASP A 171 -9.49 -2.92 -6.34
C ASP A 171 -9.49 -4.45 -6.33
N GLN A 172 -8.73 -5.12 -7.21
CA GLN A 172 -8.56 -6.57 -7.18
C GLN A 172 -7.78 -6.99 -5.93
N GLU A 173 -8.30 -7.99 -5.21
CA GLU A 173 -7.55 -8.69 -4.18
C GLU A 173 -6.59 -9.70 -4.83
N VAL A 174 -5.38 -9.78 -4.30
CA VAL A 174 -4.33 -10.69 -4.79
C VAL A 174 -3.67 -11.40 -3.62
N LYS A 175 -3.19 -12.61 -3.87
CA LYS A 175 -2.41 -13.40 -2.91
C LYS A 175 -0.91 -13.26 -3.18
N ALA A 176 -0.11 -13.49 -2.14
CA ALA A 176 1.34 -13.65 -2.29
C ALA A 176 1.65 -14.71 -3.36
N GLY A 177 2.51 -14.37 -4.32
CA GLY A 177 2.84 -15.25 -5.44
C GLY A 177 1.83 -15.25 -6.59
N GLU A 178 0.73 -14.51 -6.51
CA GLU A 178 -0.23 -14.39 -7.61
C GLU A 178 0.33 -13.51 -8.74
N PRO A 179 0.20 -13.91 -10.03
CA PRO A 179 0.66 -13.11 -11.16
C PRO A 179 -0.06 -11.76 -11.27
N ILE A 180 0.72 -10.66 -11.29
CA ILE A 180 0.20 -9.30 -11.37
C ILE A 180 0.64 -8.54 -12.62
N GLY A 181 1.66 -9.02 -13.31
CA GLY A 181 2.19 -8.38 -14.51
C GLY A 181 3.25 -9.21 -15.20
N LEU A 182 3.75 -8.68 -16.29
CA LEU A 182 4.87 -9.25 -17.04
C LEU A 182 6.04 -8.27 -17.02
N GLY A 183 7.24 -8.77 -16.81
CA GLY A 183 8.49 -8.02 -16.88
C GLY A 183 8.64 -7.29 -18.21
N GLY A 184 9.30 -6.16 -18.20
CA GLY A 184 9.40 -5.34 -19.39
C GLY A 184 10.48 -4.26 -19.34
N ASN A 185 10.31 -3.27 -20.23
CA ASN A 185 11.24 -2.17 -20.43
C ASN A 185 10.46 -0.87 -20.78
N THR A 186 9.36 -0.58 -20.07
CA THR A 186 8.52 0.58 -20.32
C THR A 186 8.84 1.74 -19.39
N GLY A 187 8.52 2.97 -19.81
CA GLY A 187 8.82 4.18 -19.05
C GLY A 187 10.30 4.57 -19.13
N ARG A 188 10.83 5.15 -18.04
CA ARG A 188 12.21 5.63 -17.99
C ARG A 188 13.18 4.53 -17.54
N THR A 189 13.67 3.74 -18.46
CA THR A 189 14.57 2.61 -18.22
C THR A 189 15.63 2.48 -19.33
N PHE A 190 16.71 1.76 -19.05
CA PHE A 190 17.80 1.46 -19.99
C PHE A 190 17.82 0.00 -20.46
N GLY A 191 16.91 -0.84 -19.97
CA GLY A 191 16.88 -2.25 -20.29
C GLY A 191 15.82 -2.98 -19.47
N SER A 192 15.54 -4.23 -19.83
CA SER A 192 14.49 -5.02 -19.14
C SER A 192 14.89 -5.32 -17.70
N HIS A 193 14.08 -4.86 -16.74
CA HIS A 193 14.21 -5.13 -15.33
C HIS A 193 12.86 -4.87 -14.61
N LEU A 194 12.68 -5.43 -13.43
CA LEU A 194 11.65 -5.00 -12.49
C LEU A 194 12.21 -3.91 -11.59
N HIS A 195 11.60 -2.73 -11.58
CA HIS A 195 11.80 -1.76 -10.53
C HIS A 195 10.83 -2.08 -9.39
N PHE A 196 11.37 -2.51 -8.23
CA PHE A 196 10.61 -2.95 -7.06
C PHE A 196 10.82 -2.01 -5.87
N GLU A 197 9.74 -1.40 -5.37
CA GLU A 197 9.79 -0.58 -4.16
C GLU A 197 8.97 -1.19 -3.04
N THR A 198 9.41 -0.99 -1.80
CA THR A 198 8.63 -1.17 -0.59
C THR A 198 8.46 0.16 0.11
N ARG A 199 7.25 0.46 0.59
CA ARG A 199 6.90 1.74 1.20
C ARG A 199 6.02 1.55 2.42
N LEU A 200 6.19 2.46 3.39
CA LEU A 200 5.30 2.61 4.54
C LEU A 200 4.78 4.05 4.54
N ALA A 201 3.47 4.26 4.50
CA ALA A 201 2.84 5.58 4.40
C ALA A 201 3.45 6.48 3.30
N GLY A 202 3.86 5.87 2.18
CA GLY A 202 4.51 6.56 1.06
C GLY A 202 6.02 6.74 1.18
N GLU A 203 6.61 6.60 2.36
CA GLU A 203 8.06 6.66 2.54
C GLU A 203 8.74 5.39 2.05
N PRO A 204 9.78 5.50 1.19
CA PRO A 204 10.46 4.33 0.65
C PRO A 204 11.37 3.68 1.71
N ILE A 205 11.22 2.37 1.85
CA ILE A 205 12.08 1.53 2.67
C ILE A 205 13.00 0.74 1.74
N ASN A 206 14.29 0.59 2.10
CA ASN A 206 15.18 -0.28 1.33
C ASN A 206 14.69 -1.73 1.40
N PRO A 207 14.29 -2.35 0.26
CA PRO A 207 13.79 -3.72 0.28
C PRO A 207 14.81 -4.75 0.82
N GLU A 208 16.11 -4.44 0.75
CA GLU A 208 17.16 -5.32 1.28
C GLU A 208 17.19 -5.39 2.82
N PHE A 209 16.55 -4.44 3.51
CA PHE A 209 16.36 -4.53 4.96
C PHE A 209 15.22 -5.46 5.36
N LEU A 210 14.28 -5.68 4.44
CA LEU A 210 13.09 -6.50 4.68
C LEU A 210 13.28 -7.93 4.16
N PHE A 211 14.02 -8.10 3.06
CA PHE A 211 14.15 -9.37 2.35
C PHE A 211 15.60 -9.70 2.04
N ASN A 212 15.92 -10.99 2.07
CA ASN A 212 17.25 -11.46 1.73
C ASN A 212 17.42 -11.56 0.20
N PHE A 213 18.15 -10.61 -0.37
CA PHE A 213 18.66 -10.70 -1.73
C PHE A 213 20.11 -11.18 -1.69
N PRO A 214 20.52 -12.18 -2.50
CA PRO A 214 21.89 -12.64 -2.50
C PRO A 214 22.85 -11.48 -2.81
N ALA A 215 23.98 -11.45 -2.08
CA ALA A 215 25.07 -10.58 -2.46
C ALA A 215 25.48 -10.89 -3.91
N GLN A 216 25.77 -9.85 -4.70
CA GLN A 216 26.40 -10.08 -5.99
C GLN A 216 27.83 -10.53 -5.73
N ASP A 217 28.20 -11.69 -6.25
CA ASP A 217 29.61 -12.02 -6.40
C ASP A 217 30.23 -10.97 -7.33
N VAL A 218 31.16 -10.20 -6.78
CA VAL A 218 31.91 -9.12 -7.45
C VAL A 218 32.97 -9.74 -8.33
#